data_171410a1cb272296e3dae40226a2b6ad
#
_entry.id   171410a1cb272296e3dae40226a2b6ad
#
_cell.length_a   1.000
_cell.length_b   1.000
_cell.length_c   1.000
_cell.angle_alpha   90.00
_cell.angle_beta   90.00
_cell.angle_gamma   90.00
#
_symmetry.space_group_name_H-M   'P 1'
#
loop_
_entity.id
_entity.type
_entity.pdbx_description
1 polymer ?
#
loop_
_entity_poly.entity_id
_entity_poly.type
_entity_poly.pdbx_seq_one_letter_code
_entity_poly.pdbx_strand_id
1 'polypeptide(L)'
;MKGLIKATCNVIILLMVGILCTGCGTAKEMSDANGQQEKRAGEVEETSDNTEHLKDEAIDNSEANQSSDKTENAEDTEEASDNKGEMTEADGTSETLDVDYPALRDCVPVAIEGSRIGCAATQKELDDPKVWEIVTTHFNAITFGNELKPDALFNYSTEKCPGTTTTELHGQEMEVPVLDYSRAEHMLDKIYTWNEEHPDRKIMVRGHVLVWHSQTPEWFFHENYDKKEDYVTPEVMNLRLEWYIREVLTHFTGQDSKYKDMFYGWDVVNEAVSDADGKLRTDAENPQESLSQDRHGSNSSWYHIYGNEDYIINAFTYANQYAPENLALYYNDYNESTAPKREGIANLLQTIKDHEGKPGEGTRITGMGMQGHYSMSQPNMTDVEYAAKLFGRIVGNVEITEFDISASDTYDGTEATKEEENKKLKSRYGTLYFILKSVHKTDDCNITGITFWGTADHYSWLQSRSNVGGGNTTGLPQCPLLFDEHYQPKPCFDIFAVKE
;
A
#
# COMPACT_ATOMS: atom_id res chain seq x y z
N MET A 1 -8.00 17.35 -65.79
CA MET A 1 -8.65 16.14 -66.36
C MET A 1 -9.01 15.29 -65.17
N LYS A 2 -10.21 15.35 -64.74
CA LYS A 2 -11.32 14.36 -64.89
C LYS A 2 -10.83 12.96 -64.48
N GLY A 3 -11.32 12.25 -63.47
CA GLY A 3 -12.72 12.12 -63.15
C GLY A 3 -13.02 11.51 -61.79
N LEU A 4 -14.17 11.85 -61.43
CA LEU A 4 -15.05 11.46 -60.36
C LEU A 4 -15.57 10.02 -60.53
N ILE A 5 -15.61 9.17 -59.49
CA ILE A 5 -16.63 8.14 -59.42
C ILE A 5 -17.17 8.05 -58.00
N LYS A 6 -18.47 8.29 -57.85
CA LYS A 6 -19.36 7.99 -56.71
C LYS A 6 -19.85 6.56 -56.81
N ALA A 7 -20.08 5.90 -55.67
CA ALA A 7 -21.15 4.90 -55.47
C ALA A 7 -21.25 4.64 -53.97
N THR A 8 -22.22 5.14 -53.31
CA THR A 8 -23.58 4.72 -52.96
C THR A 8 -23.71 3.51 -52.00
N CYS A 9 -24.33 3.83 -50.88
CA CYS A 9 -24.99 3.02 -49.87
C CYS A 9 -25.60 1.69 -50.32
N ASN A 10 -25.56 0.70 -49.45
CA ASN A 10 -26.75 -0.14 -49.21
C ASN A 10 -26.84 -0.63 -47.75
N VAL A 11 -27.92 -0.19 -47.12
CA VAL A 11 -28.49 -0.67 -45.87
C VAL A 11 -29.25 -1.97 -46.18
N ILE A 12 -29.02 -3.02 -45.45
CA ILE A 12 -29.92 -4.19 -45.41
C ILE A 12 -30.37 -4.39 -43.96
N ILE A 13 -31.63 -4.05 -43.74
CA ILE A 13 -32.45 -4.44 -42.60
C ILE A 13 -33.00 -5.82 -42.89
N LEU A 14 -32.83 -6.80 -42.02
CA LEU A 14 -33.61 -8.05 -42.01
C LEU A 14 -34.31 -8.22 -40.68
N LEU A 15 -35.63 -8.04 -40.77
CA LEU A 15 -36.63 -8.50 -39.81
C LEU A 15 -36.88 -10.00 -40.05
N MET A 16 -36.96 -10.83 -39.01
CA MET A 16 -37.69 -12.11 -38.94
C MET A 16 -38.31 -12.24 -37.56
N VAL A 17 -39.55 -11.96 -37.42
CA VAL A 17 -40.79 -12.69 -37.30
C VAL A 17 -40.70 -13.98 -36.49
N GLY A 18 -41.44 -13.97 -35.37
CA GLY A 18 -41.62 -15.05 -34.43
C GLY A 18 -42.51 -16.21 -34.92
N ILE A 19 -42.39 -17.33 -34.26
CA ILE A 19 -43.38 -18.38 -34.25
C ILE A 19 -43.69 -18.78 -32.80
N LEU A 20 -44.93 -18.55 -32.43
CA LEU A 20 -45.62 -19.12 -31.26
C LEU A 20 -45.99 -20.60 -31.58
N CYS A 21 -45.72 -21.50 -30.67
CA CYS A 21 -46.48 -22.75 -30.58
C CYS A 21 -46.94 -22.97 -29.16
N THR A 22 -48.24 -22.92 -29.02
CA THR A 22 -49.08 -23.32 -27.90
C THR A 22 -49.16 -24.83 -27.78
N GLY A 23 -49.09 -25.35 -26.57
CA GLY A 23 -49.41 -26.74 -26.25
C GLY A 23 -49.90 -26.85 -24.81
N CYS A 24 -51.20 -26.99 -24.72
CA CYS A 24 -52.03 -27.14 -23.52
C CYS A 24 -51.95 -28.56 -22.95
N GLY A 25 -52.10 -28.72 -21.64
CA GLY A 25 -52.35 -30.06 -21.04
C GLY A 25 -52.23 -30.10 -19.52
N THR A 26 -53.27 -29.69 -18.86
CA THR A 26 -54.11 -30.25 -17.79
C THR A 26 -53.48 -30.58 -16.43
N ALA A 27 -54.09 -29.99 -15.45
CA ALA A 27 -54.03 -30.16 -14.01
C ALA A 27 -54.51 -31.57 -13.54
N LYS A 28 -54.00 -31.98 -12.41
CA LYS A 28 -54.81 -32.80 -11.45
C LYS A 28 -54.32 -32.52 -10.02
N GLU A 29 -55.26 -32.04 -9.24
CA GLU A 29 -55.25 -31.91 -7.78
C GLU A 29 -55.22 -33.29 -7.11
N MET A 30 -54.74 -33.32 -5.86
CA MET A 30 -55.35 -33.95 -4.65
C MET A 30 -54.31 -33.83 -3.53
N SER A 31 -54.57 -33.10 -2.54
CA SER A 31 -55.37 -33.11 -1.30
C SER A 31 -54.66 -33.76 -0.12
N ASP A 32 -54.52 -32.93 0.91
CA ASP A 32 -54.65 -33.09 2.36
C ASP A 32 -54.15 -34.34 3.09
N ALA A 33 -53.38 -34.11 4.15
CA ALA A 33 -53.68 -34.61 5.48
C ALA A 33 -52.82 -33.92 6.58
N ASN A 34 -53.47 -33.15 7.35
CA ASN A 34 -53.53 -32.84 8.77
C ASN A 34 -52.67 -33.68 9.73
N GLY A 35 -52.12 -33.01 10.76
CA GLY A 35 -51.60 -33.61 12.00
C GLY A 35 -51.10 -32.55 12.98
N GLN A 36 -52.04 -32.03 13.76
CA GLN A 36 -51.82 -31.21 14.98
C GLN A 36 -51.18 -32.02 16.09
N GLN A 37 -50.44 -31.31 16.96
CA GLN A 37 -50.46 -31.33 18.46
C GLN A 37 -49.08 -30.98 18.97
N GLU A 38 -48.80 -30.26 20.03
CA GLU A 38 -49.56 -29.47 21.04
C GLU A 38 -48.53 -28.72 21.89
N LYS A 39 -48.96 -27.64 22.47
CA LYS A 39 -48.28 -26.77 23.42
C LYS A 39 -47.80 -27.51 24.68
N ARG A 40 -46.65 -27.10 25.23
CA ARG A 40 -46.53 -26.99 26.67
C ARG A 40 -45.62 -25.81 27.04
N ALA A 41 -46.23 -24.90 27.77
CA ALA A 41 -45.58 -23.80 28.52
C ALA A 41 -44.93 -24.35 29.79
N GLY A 42 -43.87 -23.72 30.19
CA GLY A 42 -43.24 -23.89 31.49
C GLY A 42 -42.42 -22.65 31.80
N GLU A 43 -43.04 -21.75 32.59
CA GLU A 43 -42.37 -20.67 33.30
C GLU A 43 -41.44 -21.25 34.39
N VAL A 44 -40.23 -20.69 34.57
CA VAL A 44 -39.56 -20.57 35.84
C VAL A 44 -38.54 -19.39 35.79
N GLU A 45 -38.87 -18.36 36.56
CA GLU A 45 -38.10 -17.47 37.43
C GLU A 45 -36.76 -16.86 36.99
N GLU A 46 -36.77 -15.55 37.12
CA GLU A 46 -35.66 -14.58 37.24
C GLU A 46 -34.62 -15.00 38.32
N THR A 47 -33.35 -14.92 37.95
CA THR A 47 -32.32 -14.46 38.89
C THR A 47 -31.39 -13.51 38.19
N SER A 48 -31.40 -12.27 38.67
CA SER A 48 -30.44 -11.23 38.44
C SER A 48 -29.06 -11.65 38.92
N ASP A 49 -28.00 -11.48 38.12
CA ASP A 49 -26.78 -10.87 38.65
C ASP A 49 -25.77 -10.50 37.56
N ASN A 50 -25.33 -9.26 37.67
CA ASN A 50 -24.03 -8.67 37.33
C ASN A 50 -23.29 -9.15 36.06
N THR A 51 -23.40 -8.39 34.99
CA THR A 51 -22.31 -8.23 34.05
C THR A 51 -21.70 -6.83 34.22
N GLU A 52 -20.54 -6.80 34.85
CA GLU A 52 -19.64 -5.65 34.84
C GLU A 52 -19.20 -5.34 33.40
N HIS A 53 -19.37 -4.10 33.04
CA HIS A 53 -18.81 -3.48 31.83
C HIS A 53 -17.28 -3.48 31.93
N LEU A 54 -16.62 -4.32 31.18
CA LEU A 54 -15.24 -4.06 30.75
C LEU A 54 -15.29 -3.06 29.62
N LYS A 55 -14.95 -1.85 29.90
CA LYS A 55 -14.62 -0.83 28.91
C LYS A 55 -13.28 -1.20 28.33
N ASP A 56 -13.22 -1.54 27.04
CA ASP A 56 -12.01 -1.54 26.25
C ASP A 56 -11.53 -0.10 26.10
N GLU A 57 -10.49 0.24 26.85
CA GLU A 57 -9.72 1.45 26.61
C GLU A 57 -8.82 1.19 25.39
N ALA A 58 -9.20 1.74 24.25
CA ALA A 58 -8.31 1.88 23.10
C ALA A 58 -7.21 2.86 23.47
N ILE A 59 -5.99 2.38 23.59
CA ILE A 59 -4.81 3.21 23.81
C ILE A 59 -4.43 3.84 22.48
N ASP A 60 -4.66 5.15 22.40
CA ASP A 60 -4.18 6.04 21.34
C ASP A 60 -2.64 6.12 21.40
N ASN A 61 -1.97 5.56 20.39
CA ASN A 61 -0.52 5.68 20.21
C ASN A 61 -0.20 6.64 19.05
N SER A 62 -0.80 7.82 19.05
CA SER A 62 -0.42 8.92 18.14
C SER A 62 0.73 9.80 18.70
N GLU A 63 1.34 9.43 19.83
CA GLU A 63 2.45 10.18 20.42
C GLU A 63 3.80 9.46 20.31
N ALA A 64 4.38 9.43 19.14
CA ALA A 64 5.79 9.13 19.00
C ALA A 64 6.39 9.91 17.81
N ASN A 65 6.44 11.24 17.93
CA ASN A 65 7.46 12.09 17.30
C ASN A 65 7.18 13.58 17.55
N GLN A 66 7.28 14.02 18.81
CA GLN A 66 7.54 15.42 19.14
C GLN A 66 8.66 15.48 20.16
N SER A 67 9.90 15.54 19.71
CA SER A 67 10.97 16.10 20.50
C SER A 67 11.17 17.54 20.09
N SER A 68 10.62 18.44 20.88
CA SER A 68 10.81 19.86 20.80
C SER A 68 12.21 20.24 21.22
N ASP A 69 12.98 20.87 20.30
CA ASP A 69 14.12 21.69 20.65
C ASP A 69 13.69 22.85 21.56
N LYS A 70 14.18 22.84 22.79
CA LYS A 70 14.31 24.04 23.63
C LYS A 70 15.78 24.24 23.91
N THR A 71 16.36 25.20 23.18
CA THR A 71 17.60 25.84 23.55
C THR A 71 17.38 26.69 24.80
N GLU A 72 18.07 26.37 25.90
CA GLU A 72 18.41 27.31 26.96
C GLU A 72 19.89 27.23 27.19
N ASN A 73 20.52 28.41 27.02
CA ASN A 73 21.89 28.71 27.38
C ASN A 73 22.06 28.68 28.89
N ALA A 74 23.14 28.05 29.38
CA ALA A 74 23.78 28.41 30.63
C ALA A 74 25.27 28.07 30.52
N GLU A 75 26.05 29.11 30.82
CA GLU A 75 27.51 29.17 30.84
C GLU A 75 28.14 28.41 32.03
N ASP A 76 29.36 27.91 31.75
CA ASP A 76 30.56 27.75 32.59
C ASP A 76 30.46 27.26 34.05
N THR A 77 31.18 26.19 34.32
CA THR A 77 32.45 26.24 35.10
C THR A 77 33.15 24.88 35.09
N GLU A 78 34.46 24.93 34.79
CA GLU A 78 35.44 23.85 34.92
C GLU A 78 35.63 23.42 36.38
N GLU A 79 35.80 22.12 36.63
CA GLU A 79 36.83 21.61 37.53
C GLU A 79 37.17 20.15 37.19
N ALA A 80 38.45 19.94 36.98
CA ALA A 80 39.10 18.68 36.69
C ALA A 80 39.24 17.81 37.94
N SER A 81 39.02 16.50 37.84
CA SER A 81 39.70 15.53 38.70
C SER A 81 40.04 14.26 37.93
N ASP A 82 41.33 14.03 37.76
CA ASP A 82 41.95 12.80 37.32
C ASP A 82 41.53 11.59 38.13
N ASN A 83 41.05 10.55 37.47
CA ASN A 83 41.16 9.20 37.99
C ASN A 83 41.45 8.20 36.85
N LYS A 84 42.71 7.80 36.74
CA LYS A 84 43.19 6.71 35.92
C LYS A 84 42.70 5.40 36.49
N GLY A 85 41.75 4.75 35.82
CA GLY A 85 41.45 3.34 35.97
C GLY A 85 41.85 2.62 34.66
N GLU A 86 42.88 1.79 34.73
CA GLU A 86 43.23 0.84 33.68
C GLU A 86 42.03 -0.09 33.38
N MET A 87 41.43 0.07 32.21
CA MET A 87 40.56 -0.95 31.63
C MET A 87 41.37 -1.76 30.64
N THR A 88 41.60 -2.97 30.98
CA THR A 88 42.13 -4.01 30.10
C THR A 88 41.24 -4.15 28.88
N GLU A 89 41.82 -3.94 27.71
CA GLU A 89 41.24 -4.28 26.41
C GLU A 89 40.92 -5.79 26.40
N ALA A 90 39.64 -6.15 26.44
CA ALA A 90 39.21 -7.46 26.02
C ALA A 90 39.20 -7.45 24.49
N ASP A 91 40.15 -8.12 23.92
CA ASP A 91 40.24 -8.47 22.50
C ASP A 91 39.01 -9.34 22.12
N GLY A 92 37.91 -8.65 21.79
CA GLY A 92 36.74 -9.22 21.19
C GLY A 92 36.95 -9.29 19.69
N THR A 93 37.68 -10.30 19.22
CA THR A 93 37.62 -10.68 17.82
C THR A 93 36.18 -11.08 17.50
N SER A 94 35.42 -10.14 16.98
CA SER A 94 34.20 -10.40 16.22
C SER A 94 34.65 -11.25 15.03
N GLU A 95 34.47 -12.56 15.12
CA GLU A 95 34.44 -13.42 13.93
C GLU A 95 33.25 -12.97 13.09
N THR A 96 33.47 -12.01 12.21
CA THR A 96 32.62 -11.80 11.05
C THR A 96 32.75 -13.09 10.25
N LEU A 97 31.73 -13.92 10.32
CA LEU A 97 31.53 -14.98 9.34
C LEU A 97 31.37 -14.27 8.01
N ASP A 98 32.44 -14.20 7.26
CA ASP A 98 32.50 -13.66 5.90
C ASP A 98 31.81 -14.71 4.99
N VAL A 99 30.49 -14.86 5.18
CA VAL A 99 29.66 -15.64 4.28
C VAL A 99 29.31 -14.70 3.15
N ASP A 100 29.95 -14.90 2.02
CA ASP A 100 29.68 -14.18 0.76
C ASP A 100 28.27 -14.54 0.26
N TYR A 101 27.25 -13.89 0.81
CA TYR A 101 25.87 -14.05 0.36
C TYR A 101 25.71 -13.41 -1.02
N PRO A 102 25.11 -14.12 -2.01
CA PRO A 102 24.78 -13.50 -3.27
C PRO A 102 23.83 -12.30 -3.07
N ALA A 103 24.04 -11.23 -3.81
CA ALA A 103 23.15 -10.08 -3.75
C ALA A 103 21.77 -10.44 -4.30
N LEU A 104 20.69 -10.10 -3.57
CA LEU A 104 19.31 -10.40 -3.98
C LEU A 104 18.97 -9.83 -5.34
N ARG A 105 19.50 -8.64 -5.64
CA ARG A 105 19.33 -7.95 -6.92
C ARG A 105 19.92 -8.68 -8.13
N ASP A 106 20.83 -9.63 -7.89
CA ASP A 106 21.45 -10.46 -8.91
C ASP A 106 20.78 -11.85 -9.03
N CYS A 107 19.89 -12.19 -8.09
CA CYS A 107 19.21 -13.49 -8.02
C CYS A 107 17.74 -13.40 -8.42
N VAL A 108 16.98 -12.52 -7.77
CA VAL A 108 15.52 -12.44 -7.96
C VAL A 108 15.12 -12.05 -9.38
N PRO A 109 15.74 -11.04 -10.04
CA PRO A 109 15.42 -10.71 -11.42
C PRO A 109 15.79 -11.79 -12.46
N VAL A 110 16.61 -12.75 -12.08
CA VAL A 110 16.92 -13.93 -12.92
C VAL A 110 15.86 -15.00 -12.73
N ALA A 111 15.46 -15.26 -11.49
CA ALA A 111 14.46 -16.27 -11.15
C ALA A 111 13.02 -15.84 -11.55
N ILE A 112 12.73 -14.54 -11.54
CA ILE A 112 11.50 -13.91 -12.04
C ILE A 112 11.96 -12.85 -13.07
N GLU A 113 12.04 -13.25 -14.33
CA GLU A 113 12.66 -12.44 -15.38
C GLU A 113 12.10 -11.03 -15.46
N GLY A 114 12.98 -10.03 -15.38
CA GLY A 114 12.61 -8.62 -15.49
C GLY A 114 11.95 -8.02 -14.24
N SER A 115 11.80 -8.78 -13.17
CA SER A 115 11.27 -8.27 -11.90
C SER A 115 12.30 -7.42 -11.14
N ARG A 116 11.80 -6.70 -10.14
CA ARG A 116 12.62 -5.96 -9.18
C ARG A 116 12.58 -6.64 -7.82
N ILE A 117 13.63 -6.42 -7.05
CA ILE A 117 13.67 -6.72 -5.62
C ILE A 117 13.92 -5.41 -4.88
N GLY A 118 13.00 -5.06 -3.99
CA GLY A 118 13.00 -3.78 -3.29
C GLY A 118 12.86 -3.89 -1.78
N CYS A 119 13.07 -2.76 -1.11
CA CYS A 119 12.72 -2.57 0.30
C CYS A 119 12.06 -1.21 0.50
N ALA A 120 11.30 -1.07 1.58
CA ALA A 120 10.86 0.23 2.07
C ALA A 120 11.88 0.77 3.08
N ALA A 121 12.06 2.10 3.09
CA ALA A 121 12.83 2.79 4.12
C ALA A 121 12.32 4.23 4.28
N THR A 122 12.35 4.74 5.51
CA THR A 122 12.18 6.16 5.82
C THR A 122 13.49 6.92 5.65
N GLN A 123 13.43 8.25 5.66
CA GLN A 123 14.62 9.10 5.62
C GLN A 123 15.62 8.73 6.71
N LYS A 124 15.14 8.58 7.96
CA LYS A 124 15.99 8.23 9.11
C LYS A 124 16.69 6.87 8.93
N GLU A 125 15.99 5.89 8.40
CA GLU A 125 16.55 4.56 8.12
C GLU A 125 17.58 4.63 6.99
N LEU A 126 17.27 5.34 5.92
CA LEU A 126 18.17 5.45 4.78
C LEU A 126 19.47 6.22 5.13
N ASP A 127 19.42 7.10 6.15
CA ASP A 127 20.60 7.80 6.66
C ASP A 127 21.49 6.90 7.55
N ASP A 128 21.00 5.76 8.05
CA ASP A 128 21.83 4.76 8.72
C ASP A 128 22.80 4.10 7.72
N PRO A 129 24.13 4.17 7.95
CA PRO A 129 25.11 3.57 7.03
C PRO A 129 24.91 2.06 6.81
N LYS A 130 24.44 1.31 7.81
CA LYS A 130 24.19 -0.13 7.70
C LYS A 130 22.96 -0.43 6.83
N VAL A 131 21.90 0.35 6.98
CA VAL A 131 20.73 0.28 6.09
C VAL A 131 21.13 0.63 4.68
N TRP A 132 21.91 1.70 4.49
CA TRP A 132 22.40 2.09 3.18
C TRP A 132 23.23 0.99 2.51
N GLU A 133 24.12 0.32 3.27
CA GLU A 133 24.88 -0.82 2.79
C GLU A 133 23.98 -1.98 2.35
N ILE A 134 22.96 -2.34 3.14
CA ILE A 134 21.96 -3.36 2.78
C ILE A 134 21.23 -2.97 1.49
N VAL A 135 20.75 -1.73 1.39
CA VAL A 135 20.02 -1.24 0.21
C VAL A 135 20.87 -1.32 -1.04
N THR A 136 22.08 -0.80 -1.01
CA THR A 136 22.96 -0.77 -2.18
C THR A 136 23.51 -2.13 -2.58
N THR A 137 23.64 -3.04 -1.63
CA THR A 137 24.12 -4.41 -1.87
C THR A 137 23.03 -5.30 -2.45
N HIS A 138 21.84 -5.28 -1.85
CA HIS A 138 20.84 -6.32 -2.10
C HIS A 138 19.64 -5.88 -2.95
N PHE A 139 19.30 -4.57 -3.00
CA PHE A 139 18.09 -4.10 -3.64
C PHE A 139 18.34 -3.26 -4.90
N ASN A 140 17.46 -3.37 -5.89
CA ASN A 140 17.44 -2.54 -7.09
C ASN A 140 16.17 -1.67 -7.19
N ALA A 141 15.34 -1.69 -6.15
CA ALA A 141 14.17 -0.83 -5.99
C ALA A 141 14.02 -0.39 -4.54
N ILE A 142 13.38 0.76 -4.34
CA ILE A 142 13.04 1.30 -3.02
C ILE A 142 11.69 2.01 -3.06
N THR A 143 10.92 1.87 -1.96
CA THR A 143 9.73 2.67 -1.67
C THR A 143 9.98 3.51 -0.43
N PHE A 144 9.65 4.81 -0.47
CA PHE A 144 9.79 5.65 0.72
C PHE A 144 8.64 5.37 1.68
N GLY A 145 9.00 5.06 2.94
CA GLY A 145 8.04 4.62 3.95
C GLY A 145 6.96 5.66 4.25
N ASN A 146 7.33 6.97 4.22
CA ASN A 146 6.42 8.07 4.51
C ASN A 146 6.58 9.29 3.60
N GLU A 147 7.75 9.58 3.07
CA GLU A 147 8.15 10.90 2.60
C GLU A 147 7.49 11.33 1.27
N LEU A 148 6.82 10.40 0.57
CA LEU A 148 6.01 10.69 -0.63
C LEU A 148 4.49 10.58 -0.35
N LYS A 149 4.07 10.33 0.90
CA LYS A 149 2.67 10.31 1.28
C LYS A 149 2.10 11.74 1.38
N PRO A 150 0.78 11.92 1.19
CA PRO A 150 0.18 13.25 1.21
C PRO A 150 0.47 14.05 2.47
N ASP A 151 0.40 13.44 3.65
CA ASP A 151 0.66 14.15 4.91
C ASP A 151 2.11 14.68 5.01
N ALA A 152 3.09 13.94 4.49
CA ALA A 152 4.46 14.39 4.44
C ALA A 152 4.65 15.56 3.47
N LEU A 153 4.05 15.45 2.27
CA LEU A 153 4.09 16.52 1.26
C LEU A 153 3.33 17.78 1.70
N PHE A 154 2.32 17.62 2.58
CA PHE A 154 1.63 18.72 3.25
C PHE A 154 2.25 19.11 4.60
N ASN A 155 3.50 18.72 4.84
CA ASN A 155 4.30 19.07 6.02
C ASN A 155 3.68 18.64 7.36
N TYR A 156 3.03 17.47 7.39
CA TYR A 156 2.42 16.84 8.59
C TYR A 156 1.46 17.74 9.37
N SER A 157 0.89 18.77 8.74
CA SER A 157 -0.10 19.62 9.39
C SER A 157 -1.44 18.90 9.52
N THR A 158 -2.01 18.86 10.72
CA THR A 158 -3.23 18.09 11.01
C THR A 158 -4.49 18.92 11.12
N GLU A 159 -4.40 20.18 11.54
CA GLU A 159 -5.56 21.02 11.85
C GLU A 159 -5.95 21.96 10.70
N LYS A 160 -4.95 22.56 10.11
CA LYS A 160 -5.11 23.59 9.05
C LYS A 160 -3.87 23.62 8.17
N CYS A 161 -4.06 23.98 6.91
CA CYS A 161 -2.96 24.23 5.99
C CYS A 161 -1.97 25.26 6.58
N PRO A 162 -0.67 24.96 6.62
CA PRO A 162 0.32 25.87 7.20
C PRO A 162 0.59 27.08 6.32
N GLY A 163 0.28 27.03 5.03
CA GLY A 163 0.48 28.13 4.10
C GLY A 163 -0.04 27.79 2.71
N THR A 164 -0.53 28.81 2.02
CA THR A 164 -1.07 28.71 0.66
C THR A 164 -0.29 29.58 -0.31
N THR A 165 -0.41 29.27 -1.59
CA THR A 165 0.07 30.04 -2.72
C THR A 165 -0.99 30.04 -3.81
N THR A 166 -0.80 30.83 -4.87
CA THR A 166 -1.69 30.82 -6.02
C THR A 166 -1.07 30.07 -7.19
N THR A 167 -1.90 29.33 -7.91
CA THR A 167 -1.56 28.65 -9.17
C THR A 167 -2.65 28.89 -10.19
N GLU A 168 -2.33 28.62 -11.46
CA GLU A 168 -3.32 28.61 -12.54
C GLU A 168 -3.62 27.18 -12.97
N LEU A 169 -4.90 26.84 -13.05
CA LEU A 169 -5.39 25.58 -13.60
C LEU A 169 -6.58 25.89 -14.54
N HIS A 170 -6.52 25.38 -15.78
CA HIS A 170 -7.56 25.62 -16.80
C HIS A 170 -7.89 27.11 -17.06
N GLY A 171 -6.88 27.99 -16.93
CA GLY A 171 -7.09 29.45 -17.10
C GLY A 171 -7.78 30.12 -15.92
N GLN A 172 -7.90 29.44 -14.78
CA GLN A 172 -8.45 29.97 -13.54
C GLN A 172 -7.37 30.02 -12.46
N GLU A 173 -7.25 31.15 -11.80
CA GLU A 173 -6.40 31.29 -10.62
C GLU A 173 -7.08 30.61 -9.43
N MET A 174 -6.36 29.80 -8.70
CA MET A 174 -6.82 29.13 -7.49
C MET A 174 -5.77 29.18 -6.38
N GLU A 175 -6.25 29.29 -5.15
CA GLU A 175 -5.41 29.15 -3.97
C GLU A 175 -5.18 27.68 -3.66
N VAL A 176 -3.92 27.31 -3.38
CA VAL A 176 -3.50 25.94 -3.15
C VAL A 176 -2.48 25.86 -2.00
N PRO A 177 -2.39 24.73 -1.28
CA PRO A 177 -1.36 24.52 -0.27
C PRO A 177 0.06 24.60 -0.85
N VAL A 178 1.02 25.01 -0.02
CA VAL A 178 2.44 24.88 -0.34
C VAL A 178 2.88 23.46 0.00
N LEU A 179 3.41 22.74 -1.00
CA LEU A 179 3.97 21.40 -0.81
C LEU A 179 5.44 21.47 -0.35
N ASP A 180 5.81 20.56 0.57
CA ASP A 180 7.16 20.39 1.07
C ASP A 180 7.77 19.09 0.52
N TYR A 181 8.65 19.21 -0.44
CA TYR A 181 9.35 18.08 -1.06
C TYR A 181 10.67 17.72 -0.38
N SER A 182 11.11 18.52 0.60
CA SER A 182 12.49 18.48 1.14
C SER A 182 12.92 17.12 1.66
N ARG A 183 12.00 16.37 2.30
CA ARG A 183 12.30 15.05 2.86
C ARG A 183 12.46 13.99 1.76
N ALA A 184 11.56 14.01 0.78
CA ALA A 184 11.65 13.12 -0.38
C ALA A 184 12.88 13.43 -1.23
N GLU A 185 13.18 14.71 -1.45
CA GLU A 185 14.38 15.15 -2.18
C GLU A 185 15.68 14.74 -1.48
N HIS A 186 15.74 14.81 -0.14
CA HIS A 186 16.90 14.33 0.62
C HIS A 186 17.21 12.85 0.30
N MET A 187 16.19 12.00 0.32
CA MET A 187 16.35 10.57 0.00
C MET A 187 16.69 10.36 -1.48
N LEU A 188 16.01 11.08 -2.37
CA LEU A 188 16.25 11.00 -3.81
C LEU A 188 17.65 11.48 -4.18
N ASP A 189 18.18 12.53 -3.57
CA ASP A 189 19.53 13.03 -3.81
C ASP A 189 20.61 12.00 -3.47
N LYS A 190 20.42 11.27 -2.38
CA LYS A 190 21.30 10.17 -1.99
C LYS A 190 21.28 9.04 -3.03
N ILE A 191 20.10 8.65 -3.48
CA ILE A 191 19.93 7.61 -4.50
C ILE A 191 20.44 8.09 -5.87
N TYR A 192 20.17 9.35 -6.22
CA TYR A 192 20.65 9.96 -7.47
C TYR A 192 22.18 9.92 -7.54
N THR A 193 22.84 10.35 -6.47
CA THR A 193 24.31 10.33 -6.37
C THR A 193 24.84 8.90 -6.53
N TRP A 194 24.24 7.92 -5.85
CA TRP A 194 24.59 6.52 -6.02
C TRP A 194 24.42 6.04 -7.46
N ASN A 195 23.31 6.38 -8.10
CA ASN A 195 23.00 5.94 -9.47
C ASN A 195 23.95 6.54 -10.52
N GLU A 196 24.44 7.76 -10.30
CA GLU A 196 25.45 8.39 -11.16
C GLU A 196 26.82 7.71 -11.02
N GLU A 197 27.19 7.35 -9.78
CA GLU A 197 28.46 6.69 -9.47
C GLU A 197 28.44 5.19 -9.85
N HIS A 198 27.26 4.57 -9.91
CA HIS A 198 27.07 3.12 -10.13
C HIS A 198 26.02 2.84 -11.21
N PRO A 199 26.27 3.21 -12.47
CA PRO A 199 25.26 3.11 -13.54
C PRO A 199 24.76 1.69 -13.82
N ASP A 200 25.57 0.67 -13.51
CA ASP A 200 25.22 -0.75 -13.66
C ASP A 200 24.48 -1.32 -12.44
N ARG A 201 24.37 -0.54 -11.36
CA ARG A 201 23.74 -0.96 -10.09
C ARG A 201 22.72 0.05 -9.58
N LYS A 202 21.96 0.62 -10.50
CA LYS A 202 20.94 1.63 -10.17
C LYS A 202 19.90 1.09 -9.20
N ILE A 203 19.38 1.99 -8.38
CA ILE A 203 18.23 1.81 -7.51
C ILE A 203 17.11 2.66 -8.07
N MET A 204 15.98 2.03 -8.37
CA MET A 204 14.79 2.70 -8.90
C MET A 204 13.79 2.95 -7.77
N VAL A 205 12.94 3.96 -7.92
CA VAL A 205 11.99 4.37 -6.88
C VAL A 205 10.57 4.03 -7.30
N ARG A 206 9.77 3.51 -6.35
CA ARG A 206 8.32 3.43 -6.44
C ARG A 206 7.72 4.61 -5.69
N GLY A 207 6.93 5.43 -6.38
CA GLY A 207 6.15 6.50 -5.75
C GLY A 207 4.99 5.92 -4.93
N HIS A 208 4.88 6.29 -3.67
CA HIS A 208 3.84 5.82 -2.78
C HIS A 208 3.45 6.95 -1.83
N VAL A 209 2.30 7.53 -1.93
CA VAL A 209 1.10 7.32 -2.74
C VAL A 209 0.46 8.67 -3.08
N LEU A 210 -0.33 8.78 -4.17
CA LEU A 210 -1.03 10.03 -4.49
C LEU A 210 -2.34 10.17 -3.71
N VAL A 211 -3.20 9.15 -3.74
CA VAL A 211 -4.55 9.19 -3.13
C VAL A 211 -4.72 8.05 -2.14
N TRP A 212 -4.97 8.39 -0.89
CA TRP A 212 -5.20 7.43 0.17
C TRP A 212 -6.22 7.99 1.18
N HIS A 213 -7.07 7.15 1.74
CA HIS A 213 -8.03 7.53 2.79
C HIS A 213 -7.34 7.84 4.12
N SER A 214 -6.17 7.23 4.37
CA SER A 214 -5.30 7.52 5.51
C SER A 214 -4.16 8.46 5.10
N GLN A 215 -3.48 9.07 6.05
CA GLN A 215 -2.33 9.96 5.85
C GLN A 215 -2.53 11.04 4.76
N THR A 216 -3.78 11.47 4.54
CA THR A 216 -4.13 12.69 3.81
C THR A 216 -4.70 13.65 4.85
N PRO A 217 -4.14 14.85 5.03
CA PRO A 217 -4.62 15.78 6.04
C PRO A 217 -6.09 16.15 5.83
N GLU A 218 -6.90 16.03 6.89
CA GLU A 218 -8.34 16.22 6.80
C GLU A 218 -8.72 17.61 6.28
N TRP A 219 -7.97 18.65 6.64
CA TRP A 219 -8.21 20.02 6.17
C TRP A 219 -8.15 20.16 4.63
N PHE A 220 -7.52 19.21 3.91
CA PHE A 220 -7.45 19.22 2.44
C PHE A 220 -8.82 19.07 1.78
N PHE A 221 -9.76 18.47 2.49
CA PHE A 221 -11.12 18.20 2.05
C PHE A 221 -12.10 19.33 2.41
N HIS A 222 -11.67 20.31 3.19
CA HIS A 222 -12.52 21.37 3.75
C HIS A 222 -12.31 22.72 3.07
N GLU A 223 -13.34 23.58 3.17
CA GLU A 223 -13.27 24.98 2.75
C GLU A 223 -12.10 25.69 3.43
N ASN A 224 -11.46 26.63 2.73
CA ASN A 224 -10.34 27.41 3.23
C ASN A 224 -9.17 26.58 3.79
N TYR A 225 -9.11 25.28 3.45
CA TYR A 225 -8.12 24.34 3.98
C TYR A 225 -8.04 24.31 5.51
N ASP A 226 -9.20 24.37 6.17
CA ASP A 226 -9.36 24.33 7.62
C ASP A 226 -10.37 23.24 7.98
N LYS A 227 -9.98 22.21 8.73
CA LYS A 227 -10.86 21.09 9.08
C LYS A 227 -12.09 21.46 9.91
N LYS A 228 -12.19 22.72 10.36
CA LYS A 228 -13.36 23.27 11.09
C LYS A 228 -14.42 23.82 10.17
N GLU A 229 -14.10 24.03 8.90
CA GLU A 229 -15.02 24.48 7.87
C GLU A 229 -15.77 23.30 7.24
N ASP A 230 -16.77 23.60 6.41
CA ASP A 230 -17.52 22.56 5.69
C ASP A 230 -16.66 21.84 4.65
N TYR A 231 -17.04 20.63 4.27
CA TYR A 231 -16.44 19.93 3.14
C TYR A 231 -16.66 20.69 1.84
N VAL A 232 -15.67 20.67 0.97
CA VAL A 232 -15.81 21.25 -0.37
C VAL A 232 -16.72 20.41 -1.26
N THR A 233 -17.22 21.02 -2.34
CA THR A 233 -18.01 20.28 -3.35
C THR A 233 -17.11 19.38 -4.21
N PRO A 234 -17.67 18.34 -4.90
CA PRO A 234 -16.93 17.51 -5.83
C PRO A 234 -16.18 18.30 -6.92
N GLU A 235 -16.76 19.41 -7.42
CA GLU A 235 -16.15 20.26 -8.44
C GLU A 235 -14.88 20.94 -7.91
N VAL A 236 -14.92 21.46 -6.69
CA VAL A 236 -13.74 22.06 -6.04
C VAL A 236 -12.69 20.98 -5.75
N MET A 237 -13.14 19.81 -5.28
CA MET A 237 -12.22 18.71 -4.99
C MET A 237 -11.55 18.17 -6.26
N ASN A 238 -12.22 18.14 -7.40
CA ASN A 238 -11.62 17.78 -8.68
C ASN A 238 -10.46 18.70 -9.04
N LEU A 239 -10.62 20.02 -8.86
CA LEU A 239 -9.53 20.97 -9.12
C LEU A 239 -8.36 20.78 -8.16
N ARG A 240 -8.63 20.51 -6.87
CA ARG A 240 -7.59 20.23 -5.88
C ARG A 240 -6.85 18.94 -6.17
N LEU A 241 -7.57 17.89 -6.53
CA LEU A 241 -7.02 16.56 -6.87
C LEU A 241 -6.13 16.63 -8.12
N GLU A 242 -6.62 17.30 -9.17
CA GLU A 242 -5.86 17.48 -10.40
C GLU A 242 -4.60 18.30 -10.16
N TRP A 243 -4.72 19.44 -9.44
CA TRP A 243 -3.59 20.26 -9.07
C TRP A 243 -2.53 19.43 -8.30
N TYR A 244 -2.94 18.71 -7.26
CA TYR A 244 -2.04 17.93 -6.41
C TYR A 244 -1.29 16.86 -7.22
N ILE A 245 -2.01 16.07 -8.03
CA ILE A 245 -1.41 15.04 -8.87
C ILE A 245 -0.45 15.67 -9.90
N ARG A 246 -0.84 16.77 -10.54
CA ARG A 246 0.01 17.52 -11.46
C ARG A 246 1.31 17.95 -10.79
N GLU A 247 1.22 18.63 -9.65
CA GLU A 247 2.41 19.16 -8.96
C GLU A 247 3.36 18.03 -8.55
N VAL A 248 2.85 16.98 -7.93
CA VAL A 248 3.69 15.87 -7.45
C VAL A 248 4.35 15.14 -8.63
N LEU A 249 3.58 14.73 -9.63
CA LEU A 249 4.15 13.99 -10.77
C LEU A 249 5.09 14.85 -11.60
N THR A 250 4.76 16.12 -11.86
CA THR A 250 5.63 17.01 -12.61
C THR A 250 6.93 17.29 -11.88
N HIS A 251 6.87 17.50 -10.55
CA HIS A 251 8.05 17.75 -9.74
C HIS A 251 9.05 16.59 -9.79
N PHE A 252 8.57 15.36 -9.64
CA PHE A 252 9.44 14.19 -9.53
C PHE A 252 9.74 13.52 -10.88
N THR A 253 8.78 13.52 -11.82
CA THR A 253 8.88 12.74 -13.06
C THR A 253 8.81 13.60 -14.34
N GLY A 254 8.59 14.91 -14.21
CA GLY A 254 8.53 15.83 -15.34
C GLY A 254 9.87 15.96 -16.08
N GLN A 255 9.83 16.43 -17.33
CA GLN A 255 11.01 16.49 -18.20
C GLN A 255 12.18 17.32 -17.63
N ASP A 256 11.87 18.33 -16.83
CA ASP A 256 12.85 19.21 -16.20
C ASP A 256 13.34 18.70 -14.83
N SER A 257 12.74 17.63 -14.31
CA SER A 257 13.14 17.02 -13.05
C SER A 257 14.47 16.27 -13.18
N LYS A 258 15.39 16.48 -12.25
CA LYS A 258 16.64 15.69 -12.15
C LYS A 258 16.35 14.23 -11.78
N TYR A 259 15.16 13.92 -11.24
CA TYR A 259 14.76 12.60 -10.79
C TYR A 259 13.92 11.82 -11.81
N LYS A 260 13.61 12.41 -12.97
CA LYS A 260 12.66 11.88 -13.96
C LYS A 260 12.88 10.42 -14.38
N ASP A 261 14.13 9.99 -14.41
CA ASP A 261 14.52 8.63 -14.82
C ASP A 261 14.69 7.67 -13.63
N MET A 262 14.35 8.11 -12.41
CA MET A 262 14.50 7.29 -11.22
C MET A 262 13.23 6.53 -10.86
N PHE A 263 12.06 7.02 -11.27
CA PHE A 263 10.78 6.38 -10.94
C PHE A 263 10.39 5.35 -11.99
N TYR A 264 10.04 4.13 -11.52
CA TYR A 264 9.55 3.06 -12.41
C TYR A 264 8.04 2.85 -12.32
N GLY A 265 7.42 3.27 -11.23
CA GLY A 265 5.99 3.14 -10.99
C GLY A 265 5.50 4.06 -9.90
N TRP A 266 4.18 4.24 -9.83
CA TRP A 266 3.53 5.05 -8.80
C TRP A 266 2.19 4.42 -8.39
N ASP A 267 1.94 4.34 -7.08
CA ASP A 267 0.64 4.00 -6.52
C ASP A 267 -0.27 5.23 -6.63
N VAL A 268 -1.22 5.17 -7.55
CA VAL A 268 -2.14 6.29 -7.79
C VAL A 268 -3.20 6.34 -6.70
N VAL A 269 -3.79 5.20 -6.38
CA VAL A 269 -4.78 5.04 -5.32
C VAL A 269 -4.42 3.86 -4.44
N ASN A 270 -4.49 4.05 -3.13
CA ASN A 270 -4.22 3.05 -2.11
C ASN A 270 -5.47 2.74 -1.28
N GLU A 271 -5.76 1.44 -1.06
CA GLU A 271 -6.69 0.92 -0.07
C GLU A 271 -8.13 1.46 -0.18
N ALA A 272 -8.66 1.58 -1.37
CA ALA A 272 -10.01 2.09 -1.58
C ALA A 272 -11.12 1.06 -1.31
N VAL A 273 -10.79 -0.23 -1.17
CA VAL A 273 -11.75 -1.32 -0.97
C VAL A 273 -11.82 -1.72 0.50
N SER A 274 -13.03 -1.83 1.04
CA SER A 274 -13.31 -2.21 2.43
C SER A 274 -13.08 -3.71 2.66
N ASP A 275 -12.50 -4.07 3.81
CA ASP A 275 -12.37 -5.45 4.26
C ASP A 275 -13.71 -6.09 4.62
N ALA A 276 -14.69 -5.29 5.04
CA ALA A 276 -15.94 -5.78 5.58
C ALA A 276 -16.82 -6.46 4.50
N ASP A 277 -16.91 -5.89 3.31
CA ASP A 277 -17.85 -6.31 2.28
C ASP A 277 -17.30 -6.31 0.84
N GLY A 278 -16.04 -5.90 0.66
CA GLY A 278 -15.43 -5.81 -0.68
C GLY A 278 -15.96 -4.67 -1.54
N LYS A 279 -16.70 -3.71 -0.97
CA LYS A 279 -17.10 -2.49 -1.66
C LYS A 279 -16.10 -1.37 -1.42
N LEU A 280 -16.33 -0.23 -2.04
CA LEU A 280 -15.54 0.97 -1.74
C LEU A 280 -15.65 1.32 -0.26
N ARG A 281 -14.56 1.78 0.33
CA ARG A 281 -14.57 2.43 1.63
C ARG A 281 -15.47 3.64 1.58
N THR A 282 -16.42 3.69 2.51
CA THR A 282 -17.37 4.78 2.64
C THR A 282 -17.21 5.49 3.98
N ASP A 283 -17.95 6.54 4.21
CA ASP A 283 -18.12 7.19 5.51
C ASP A 283 -19.33 6.63 6.30
N ALA A 284 -20.04 5.63 5.74
CA ALA A 284 -21.35 5.21 6.21
C ALA A 284 -21.35 4.39 7.50
N GLU A 285 -20.26 3.70 7.81
CA GLU A 285 -20.20 2.79 8.97
C GLU A 285 -20.07 3.55 10.30
N ASN A 286 -19.41 4.73 10.28
CA ASN A 286 -19.28 5.64 11.43
C ASN A 286 -19.01 7.07 10.96
N PRO A 287 -19.95 7.70 10.29
CA PRO A 287 -19.65 8.80 9.37
C PRO A 287 -19.06 10.04 10.05
N GLN A 288 -19.50 10.40 11.25
CA GLN A 288 -19.12 11.67 11.86
C GLN A 288 -18.08 11.55 12.98
N GLU A 289 -18.18 10.54 13.81
CA GLU A 289 -17.27 10.39 14.94
C GLU A 289 -15.90 9.89 14.53
N SER A 290 -15.82 8.99 13.58
CA SER A 290 -14.57 8.41 13.17
C SER A 290 -13.79 9.25 12.18
N LEU A 291 -14.43 10.07 11.36
CA LEU A 291 -13.74 11.07 10.53
C LEU A 291 -12.98 12.10 11.37
N SER A 292 -13.47 12.41 12.58
CA SER A 292 -12.82 13.38 13.46
C SER A 292 -11.75 12.81 14.38
N GLN A 293 -11.82 11.52 14.69
CA GLN A 293 -10.97 10.89 15.72
C GLN A 293 -10.03 9.85 15.16
N ASP A 294 -10.48 9.11 14.14
CA ASP A 294 -9.77 7.96 13.67
C ASP A 294 -9.82 7.91 12.15
N ARG A 295 -8.68 8.04 11.55
CA ARG A 295 -8.49 7.85 10.11
C ARG A 295 -8.32 6.38 9.76
N HIS A 296 -8.52 5.51 10.72
CA HIS A 296 -8.48 4.07 10.58
C HIS A 296 -9.88 3.52 10.33
N GLY A 297 -9.97 2.40 9.70
CA GLY A 297 -11.22 1.75 9.39
C GLY A 297 -11.72 2.04 7.99
N SER A 298 -13.05 2.03 7.82
CA SER A 298 -13.68 2.16 6.51
C SER A 298 -13.88 3.59 6.03
N ASN A 299 -13.61 4.57 6.87
CA ASN A 299 -13.89 5.97 6.55
C ASN A 299 -12.98 6.55 5.48
N SER A 300 -13.59 7.29 4.56
CA SER A 300 -12.91 7.95 3.46
C SER A 300 -13.52 9.31 3.20
N SER A 301 -12.77 10.40 3.48
CA SER A 301 -13.19 11.76 3.13
C SER A 301 -13.30 11.95 1.61
N TRP A 302 -12.56 11.17 0.83
CA TRP A 302 -12.75 11.10 -0.62
C TRP A 302 -14.17 10.63 -0.96
N TYR A 303 -14.59 9.48 -0.39
CA TYR A 303 -15.94 8.98 -0.63
C TYR A 303 -17.02 9.89 -0.06
N HIS A 304 -16.77 10.54 1.08
CA HIS A 304 -17.69 11.51 1.65
C HIS A 304 -18.07 12.61 0.66
N ILE A 305 -17.08 13.15 -0.07
CA ILE A 305 -17.30 14.21 -1.04
C ILE A 305 -17.97 13.68 -2.32
N TYR A 306 -17.49 12.58 -2.88
CA TYR A 306 -17.92 12.11 -4.19
C TYR A 306 -19.14 11.19 -4.16
N GLY A 307 -19.30 10.40 -3.10
CA GLY A 307 -20.37 9.40 -2.94
C GLY A 307 -20.25 8.18 -3.84
N ASN A 308 -19.19 8.07 -4.63
CA ASN A 308 -18.94 6.99 -5.58
C ASN A 308 -17.44 6.89 -5.93
N GLU A 309 -17.09 6.09 -6.98
CA GLU A 309 -15.72 5.87 -7.47
C GLU A 309 -15.12 7.01 -8.30
N ASP A 310 -15.81 8.09 -8.54
CA ASP A 310 -15.34 9.16 -9.43
C ASP A 310 -13.97 9.72 -9.01
N TYR A 311 -13.68 9.82 -7.71
CA TYR A 311 -12.36 10.28 -7.25
C TYR A 311 -11.22 9.35 -7.70
N ILE A 312 -11.47 8.03 -7.79
CA ILE A 312 -10.49 7.04 -8.26
C ILE A 312 -10.29 7.19 -9.76
N ILE A 313 -11.38 7.28 -10.52
CA ILE A 313 -11.33 7.45 -11.97
C ILE A 313 -10.63 8.77 -12.33
N ASN A 314 -10.95 9.86 -11.61
CA ASN A 314 -10.30 11.15 -11.80
C ASN A 314 -8.81 11.08 -11.44
N ALA A 315 -8.43 10.44 -10.34
CA ALA A 315 -7.04 10.28 -9.95
C ALA A 315 -6.23 9.55 -11.04
N PHE A 316 -6.73 8.44 -11.58
CA PHE A 316 -6.07 7.72 -12.67
C PHE A 316 -6.05 8.50 -13.99
N THR A 317 -7.09 9.28 -14.25
CA THR A 317 -7.15 10.17 -15.44
C THR A 317 -6.09 11.28 -15.34
N TYR A 318 -5.99 11.95 -14.20
CA TYR A 318 -4.97 12.97 -13.98
C TYR A 318 -3.57 12.38 -13.94
N ALA A 319 -3.38 11.22 -13.30
CA ALA A 319 -2.11 10.53 -13.35
C ALA A 319 -1.71 10.15 -14.78
N ASN A 320 -2.63 9.69 -15.62
CA ASN A 320 -2.39 9.44 -17.04
C ASN A 320 -1.99 10.70 -17.81
N GLN A 321 -2.56 11.85 -17.44
CA GLN A 321 -2.29 13.14 -18.09
C GLN A 321 -0.89 13.67 -17.77
N TYR A 322 -0.44 13.55 -16.52
CA TYR A 322 0.76 14.21 -16.03
C TYR A 322 1.98 13.29 -15.86
N ALA A 323 1.76 11.98 -15.81
CA ALA A 323 2.84 10.99 -15.75
C ALA A 323 3.46 10.75 -17.11
N PRO A 324 4.80 10.54 -17.22
CA PRO A 324 5.39 10.06 -18.46
C PRO A 324 4.83 8.69 -18.85
N GLU A 325 4.81 8.40 -20.15
CA GLU A 325 4.18 7.18 -20.70
C GLU A 325 4.81 5.89 -20.12
N ASN A 326 6.10 5.91 -19.85
CA ASN A 326 6.85 4.77 -19.31
C ASN A 326 6.74 4.60 -17.79
N LEU A 327 6.11 5.51 -17.05
CA LEU A 327 5.84 5.35 -15.63
C LEU A 327 4.65 4.41 -15.43
N ALA A 328 4.85 3.30 -14.74
CA ALA A 328 3.76 2.38 -14.43
C ALA A 328 2.83 2.97 -13.35
N LEU A 329 1.52 2.85 -13.55
CA LEU A 329 0.49 3.36 -12.64
C LEU A 329 -0.25 2.20 -12.00
N TYR A 330 -0.29 2.16 -10.66
CA TYR A 330 -0.81 1.06 -9.88
C TYR A 330 -2.00 1.48 -9.01
N TYR A 331 -2.91 0.54 -8.81
CA TYR A 331 -3.76 0.47 -7.63
C TYR A 331 -3.08 -0.43 -6.62
N ASN A 332 -3.05 -0.08 -5.32
CA ASN A 332 -2.37 -0.82 -4.26
C ASN A 332 -3.32 -1.11 -3.10
N ASP A 333 -3.34 -2.33 -2.56
CA ASP A 333 -4.23 -2.69 -1.44
C ASP A 333 -3.69 -3.89 -0.64
N TYR A 334 -4.15 -4.04 0.60
CA TYR A 334 -3.85 -5.14 1.51
C TYR A 334 -5.04 -6.12 1.65
N ASN A 335 -4.84 -7.27 2.30
CA ASN A 335 -5.82 -8.36 2.40
C ASN A 335 -6.42 -8.78 1.04
N GLU A 336 -5.73 -8.45 -0.01
CA GLU A 336 -6.09 -8.53 -1.42
C GLU A 336 -6.36 -9.95 -1.92
N SER A 337 -5.87 -10.94 -1.17
CA SER A 337 -6.11 -12.36 -1.49
C SER A 337 -7.36 -12.94 -0.82
N THR A 338 -8.00 -12.19 0.08
CA THR A 338 -9.14 -12.66 0.88
C THR A 338 -10.47 -12.16 0.30
N ALA A 339 -11.43 -13.08 0.07
CA ALA A 339 -12.80 -12.71 -0.29
C ALA A 339 -13.56 -12.13 0.93
N PRO A 340 -14.46 -11.15 0.76
CA PRO A 340 -14.92 -10.56 -0.51
C PRO A 340 -14.04 -9.44 -1.08
N LYS A 341 -13.00 -8.99 -0.35
CA LYS A 341 -12.16 -7.86 -0.76
C LYS A 341 -11.46 -8.11 -2.10
N ARG A 342 -10.94 -9.31 -2.32
CA ARG A 342 -10.33 -9.72 -3.59
C ARG A 342 -11.25 -9.47 -4.79
N GLU A 343 -12.51 -9.88 -4.70
CA GLU A 343 -13.51 -9.68 -5.74
C GLU A 343 -13.83 -8.19 -5.92
N GLY A 344 -13.88 -7.42 -4.82
CA GLY A 344 -14.06 -5.98 -4.85
C GLY A 344 -12.91 -5.27 -5.56
N ILE A 345 -11.68 -5.64 -5.26
CA ILE A 345 -10.48 -5.14 -5.95
C ILE A 345 -10.54 -5.47 -7.44
N ALA A 346 -10.85 -6.72 -7.81
CA ALA A 346 -10.97 -7.12 -9.20
C ALA A 346 -12.02 -6.29 -9.96
N ASN A 347 -13.16 -6.03 -9.34
CA ASN A 347 -14.21 -5.18 -9.93
C ASN A 347 -13.73 -3.73 -10.08
N LEU A 348 -13.03 -3.18 -9.09
CA LEU A 348 -12.46 -1.83 -9.18
C LEU A 348 -11.41 -1.72 -10.28
N LEU A 349 -10.48 -2.69 -10.38
CA LEU A 349 -9.49 -2.74 -11.46
C LEU A 349 -10.16 -2.76 -12.83
N GLN A 350 -11.24 -3.55 -12.98
CA GLN A 350 -12.00 -3.60 -14.24
C GLN A 350 -12.69 -2.26 -14.50
N THR A 351 -13.27 -1.62 -13.48
CA THR A 351 -13.88 -0.29 -13.62
C THR A 351 -12.86 0.74 -14.09
N ILE A 352 -11.66 0.78 -13.50
CA ILE A 352 -10.58 1.70 -13.95
C ILE A 352 -10.20 1.37 -15.40
N LYS A 353 -10.08 0.10 -15.75
CA LYS A 353 -9.75 -0.39 -17.08
C LYS A 353 -10.79 0.00 -18.13
N ASP A 354 -12.06 -0.08 -17.80
CA ASP A 354 -13.17 0.28 -18.70
C ASP A 354 -13.21 1.77 -19.03
N HIS A 355 -12.53 2.62 -18.23
CA HIS A 355 -12.37 4.06 -18.47
C HIS A 355 -11.04 4.43 -19.13
N GLU A 356 -10.25 3.45 -19.61
CA GLU A 356 -8.97 3.74 -20.28
C GLU A 356 -9.13 4.67 -21.49
N GLY A 357 -8.21 5.61 -21.59
CA GLY A 357 -8.20 6.60 -22.66
C GLY A 357 -6.83 7.21 -22.87
N LYS A 358 -6.77 8.19 -23.77
CA LYS A 358 -5.57 8.99 -23.96
C LYS A 358 -5.33 9.89 -22.75
N PRO A 359 -4.11 10.41 -22.57
CA PRO A 359 -3.83 11.43 -21.55
C PRO A 359 -4.85 12.56 -21.59
N GLY A 360 -5.47 12.85 -20.42
CA GLY A 360 -6.53 13.85 -20.27
C GLY A 360 -7.93 13.45 -20.77
N GLU A 361 -8.09 12.28 -21.41
CA GLU A 361 -9.38 11.78 -21.91
C GLU A 361 -9.88 10.54 -21.13
N GLY A 362 -9.00 9.87 -20.38
CA GLY A 362 -9.36 8.66 -19.62
C GLY A 362 -8.21 8.15 -18.76
N THR A 363 -8.47 7.07 -18.07
CA THR A 363 -7.52 6.43 -17.16
C THR A 363 -6.40 5.71 -17.91
N ARG A 364 -5.34 5.38 -17.18
CA ARG A 364 -4.32 4.39 -17.54
C ARG A 364 -3.96 3.63 -16.28
N ILE A 365 -4.15 2.33 -16.28
CA ILE A 365 -3.70 1.45 -15.20
C ILE A 365 -2.73 0.42 -15.76
N THR A 366 -1.59 0.26 -15.10
CA THR A 366 -0.50 -0.63 -15.56
C THR A 366 -0.45 -1.91 -14.74
N GLY A 367 -0.85 -1.87 -13.47
CA GLY A 367 -0.75 -3.04 -12.61
C GLY A 367 -1.49 -2.90 -11.29
N MET A 368 -1.47 -4.02 -10.56
CA MET A 368 -1.96 -4.15 -9.18
C MET A 368 -0.79 -4.34 -8.24
N GLY A 369 -0.73 -3.53 -7.19
CA GLY A 369 0.13 -3.73 -6.02
C GLY A 369 -0.61 -4.56 -4.97
N MET A 370 -0.14 -5.77 -4.72
CA MET A 370 -0.53 -6.60 -3.59
C MET A 370 0.41 -6.25 -2.43
N GLN A 371 -0.10 -5.61 -1.37
CA GLN A 371 0.79 -5.19 -0.27
C GLN A 371 1.56 -6.38 0.33
N GLY A 372 0.89 -7.50 0.54
CA GLY A 372 1.59 -8.69 1.03
C GLY A 372 1.89 -8.64 2.52
N HIS A 373 1.15 -7.86 3.31
CA HIS A 373 1.17 -7.91 4.77
C HIS A 373 0.49 -9.19 5.26
N TYR A 374 1.28 -10.24 5.40
CA TYR A 374 0.75 -11.55 5.73
C TYR A 374 1.12 -11.97 7.15
N SER A 375 0.55 -13.08 7.61
CA SER A 375 0.95 -13.74 8.84
C SER A 375 1.48 -15.14 8.58
N MET A 376 2.00 -15.80 9.60
CA MET A 376 2.45 -17.19 9.49
C MET A 376 1.35 -18.13 9.02
N SER A 377 0.07 -17.84 9.29
CA SER A 377 -1.08 -18.69 8.98
C SER A 377 -2.01 -18.14 7.90
N GLN A 378 -2.02 -16.85 7.68
CA GLN A 378 -2.92 -16.18 6.74
C GLN A 378 -2.16 -15.31 5.75
N PRO A 379 -2.70 -15.13 4.52
CA PRO A 379 -3.78 -15.90 3.91
C PRO A 379 -3.34 -17.32 3.51
N ASN A 380 -4.29 -18.16 3.05
CA ASN A 380 -3.92 -19.41 2.38
C ASN A 380 -3.12 -19.11 1.11
N MET A 381 -2.09 -19.92 0.85
CA MET A 381 -1.22 -19.69 -0.31
C MET A 381 -1.92 -19.85 -1.66
N THR A 382 -2.94 -20.72 -1.74
CA THR A 382 -3.78 -20.88 -2.92
C THR A 382 -4.63 -19.64 -3.22
N ASP A 383 -5.01 -18.88 -2.19
CA ASP A 383 -5.76 -17.64 -2.36
C ASP A 383 -4.86 -16.53 -2.90
N VAL A 384 -3.59 -16.47 -2.48
CA VAL A 384 -2.58 -15.55 -3.04
C VAL A 384 -2.32 -15.85 -4.52
N GLU A 385 -2.14 -17.13 -4.88
CA GLU A 385 -2.00 -17.55 -6.27
C GLU A 385 -3.20 -17.16 -7.13
N TYR A 386 -4.39 -17.42 -6.60
CA TYR A 386 -5.64 -17.08 -7.30
C TYR A 386 -5.79 -15.56 -7.49
N ALA A 387 -5.53 -14.77 -6.45
CA ALA A 387 -5.59 -13.31 -6.50
C ALA A 387 -4.62 -12.74 -7.54
N ALA A 388 -3.36 -13.15 -7.51
CA ALA A 388 -2.36 -12.69 -8.46
C ALA A 388 -2.76 -12.98 -9.92
N LYS A 389 -3.26 -14.20 -10.18
CA LYS A 389 -3.78 -14.57 -11.51
C LYS A 389 -5.03 -13.79 -11.90
N LEU A 390 -5.95 -13.56 -10.96
CA LEU A 390 -7.17 -12.78 -11.20
C LEU A 390 -6.83 -11.35 -11.60
N PHE A 391 -5.99 -10.69 -10.83
CA PHE A 391 -5.57 -9.31 -11.10
C PHE A 391 -4.72 -9.20 -12.37
N GLY A 392 -3.79 -10.15 -12.57
CA GLY A 392 -2.97 -10.21 -13.77
C GLY A 392 -3.80 -10.28 -15.06
N ARG A 393 -4.89 -11.03 -15.09
CA ARG A 393 -5.82 -11.09 -16.24
C ARG A 393 -6.47 -9.75 -16.57
N ILE A 394 -6.66 -8.89 -15.58
CA ILE A 394 -7.31 -7.59 -15.76
C ILE A 394 -6.28 -6.54 -16.20
N VAL A 395 -5.16 -6.43 -15.47
CA VAL A 395 -4.20 -5.31 -15.63
C VAL A 395 -2.82 -5.73 -16.14
N GLY A 396 -2.57 -7.02 -16.32
CA GLY A 396 -1.32 -7.58 -16.85
C GLY A 396 -0.21 -7.72 -15.82
N ASN A 397 0.09 -6.69 -15.05
CA ASN A 397 1.19 -6.69 -14.09
C ASN A 397 0.69 -6.79 -12.65
N VAL A 398 1.43 -7.54 -11.84
CA VAL A 398 1.24 -7.64 -10.39
C VAL A 398 2.58 -7.47 -9.70
N GLU A 399 2.63 -6.73 -8.63
CA GLU A 399 3.81 -6.54 -7.79
C GLU A 399 3.46 -6.79 -6.33
N ILE A 400 4.33 -7.46 -5.58
CA ILE A 400 4.22 -7.52 -4.12
C ILE A 400 4.95 -6.29 -3.59
N THR A 401 4.20 -5.36 -2.96
CA THR A 401 4.68 -3.99 -2.74
C THR A 401 5.13 -3.69 -1.33
N GLU A 402 4.69 -4.47 -0.33
CA GLU A 402 4.89 -4.16 1.09
C GLU A 402 5.10 -5.45 1.92
N PHE A 403 5.91 -6.35 1.39
CA PHE A 403 6.01 -7.72 1.87
C PHE A 403 6.60 -7.82 3.26
N ASP A 404 5.81 -8.32 4.18
CA ASP A 404 6.25 -8.75 5.51
C ASP A 404 5.37 -9.91 6.02
N ILE A 405 5.88 -10.63 7.04
CA ILE A 405 5.15 -11.75 7.65
C ILE A 405 5.19 -11.59 9.15
N SER A 406 4.04 -11.24 9.75
CA SER A 406 3.91 -11.13 11.19
C SER A 406 4.18 -12.46 11.89
N ALA A 407 4.85 -12.40 13.04
CA ALA A 407 5.26 -13.57 13.82
C ALA A 407 4.05 -14.40 14.31
N SER A 408 4.31 -15.66 14.60
CA SER A 408 3.30 -16.54 15.18
C SER A 408 2.99 -16.19 16.64
N ASP A 409 1.79 -16.53 17.11
CA ASP A 409 1.34 -16.29 18.50
C ASP A 409 2.22 -16.99 19.58
N THR A 410 3.07 -17.90 19.14
CA THR A 410 4.00 -18.63 20.02
C THR A 410 5.39 -18.02 20.08
N TYR A 411 5.67 -16.98 19.29
CA TYR A 411 6.95 -16.28 19.31
C TYR A 411 6.95 -15.23 20.43
N ASP A 412 7.87 -15.37 21.37
CA ASP A 412 8.00 -14.48 22.54
C ASP A 412 9.30 -13.65 22.53
N GLY A 413 10.07 -13.71 21.45
CA GLY A 413 11.35 -13.01 21.29
C GLY A 413 12.54 -13.66 22.01
N THR A 414 12.35 -14.81 22.68
CA THR A 414 13.46 -15.54 23.29
C THR A 414 14.23 -16.37 22.27
N GLU A 415 15.50 -16.66 22.55
CA GLU A 415 16.31 -17.56 21.73
C GLU A 415 15.68 -18.96 21.58
N ALA A 416 14.91 -19.38 22.58
CA ALA A 416 14.23 -20.68 22.55
C ALA A 416 13.13 -20.76 21.49
N THR A 417 12.46 -19.65 21.18
CA THR A 417 11.41 -19.58 20.17
C THR A 417 11.90 -19.04 18.83
N LYS A 418 13.01 -18.30 18.80
CA LYS A 418 13.58 -17.65 17.63
C LYS A 418 13.97 -18.65 16.52
N GLU A 419 14.60 -19.76 16.87
CA GLU A 419 15.00 -20.79 15.90
C GLU A 419 13.79 -21.42 15.20
N GLU A 420 12.75 -21.75 15.96
CA GLU A 420 11.52 -22.34 15.41
C GLU A 420 10.77 -21.33 14.54
N GLU A 421 10.70 -20.07 14.98
CA GLU A 421 10.06 -19.00 14.24
C GLU A 421 10.77 -18.73 12.90
N ASN A 422 12.11 -18.70 12.90
CA ASN A 422 12.90 -18.56 11.68
C ASN A 422 12.67 -19.73 10.69
N LYS A 423 12.45 -20.95 11.17
CA LYS A 423 12.09 -22.10 10.30
C LYS A 423 10.72 -21.91 9.67
N LYS A 424 9.73 -21.46 10.44
CA LYS A 424 8.39 -21.17 9.93
C LYS A 424 8.44 -20.04 8.90
N LEU A 425 9.14 -18.96 9.22
CA LEU A 425 9.32 -17.81 8.34
C LEU A 425 9.98 -18.23 7.01
N LYS A 426 11.07 -18.98 7.06
CA LYS A 426 11.73 -19.53 5.87
C LYS A 426 10.77 -20.37 5.02
N SER A 427 10.00 -21.25 5.64
CA SER A 427 9.01 -22.08 4.95
C SER A 427 7.91 -21.21 4.29
N ARG A 428 7.42 -20.20 5.00
CA ARG A 428 6.35 -19.32 4.52
C ARG A 428 6.82 -18.49 3.33
N TYR A 429 7.97 -17.84 3.43
CA TYR A 429 8.59 -17.10 2.32
C TYR A 429 8.91 -18.01 1.13
N GLY A 430 9.40 -19.22 1.39
CA GLY A 430 9.70 -20.19 0.32
C GLY A 430 8.47 -20.58 -0.48
N THR A 431 7.35 -20.82 0.19
CA THR A 431 6.08 -21.14 -0.48
C THR A 431 5.58 -19.98 -1.31
N LEU A 432 5.60 -18.75 -0.76
CA LEU A 432 5.18 -17.54 -1.48
C LEU A 432 6.07 -17.28 -2.71
N TYR A 433 7.38 -17.35 -2.55
CA TYR A 433 8.30 -17.14 -3.66
C TYR A 433 8.13 -18.17 -4.78
N PHE A 434 7.88 -19.44 -4.41
CA PHE A 434 7.56 -20.48 -5.38
C PHE A 434 6.28 -20.18 -6.16
N ILE A 435 5.22 -19.69 -5.47
CA ILE A 435 3.95 -19.28 -6.10
C ILE A 435 4.20 -18.13 -7.08
N LEU A 436 4.91 -17.08 -6.67
CA LEU A 436 5.20 -15.93 -7.53
C LEU A 436 5.97 -16.34 -8.79
N LYS A 437 6.97 -17.19 -8.67
CA LYS A 437 7.68 -17.76 -9.83
C LYS A 437 6.75 -18.57 -10.73
N SER A 438 5.85 -19.36 -10.14
CA SER A 438 4.88 -20.16 -10.90
C SER A 438 3.87 -19.31 -11.64
N VAL A 439 3.36 -18.26 -11.00
CA VAL A 439 2.40 -17.32 -11.59
C VAL A 439 3.05 -16.53 -12.73
N HIS A 440 4.29 -16.05 -12.53
CA HIS A 440 5.04 -15.30 -13.55
C HIS A 440 5.24 -16.09 -14.86
N LYS A 441 5.32 -17.42 -14.79
CA LYS A 441 5.47 -18.30 -15.96
C LYS A 441 4.16 -18.53 -16.73
N THR A 442 3.04 -18.00 -16.25
CA THR A 442 1.74 -18.10 -16.92
C THR A 442 1.47 -16.88 -17.80
N ASP A 443 0.75 -17.08 -18.90
CA ASP A 443 0.41 -15.99 -19.87
C ASP A 443 -0.54 -14.93 -19.27
N ASP A 444 -1.10 -15.19 -18.08
CA ASP A 444 -2.15 -14.36 -17.49
C ASP A 444 -1.62 -13.30 -16.51
N CYS A 445 -0.34 -13.39 -16.06
CA CYS A 445 0.17 -12.51 -15.02
C CYS A 445 1.69 -12.32 -15.13
N ASN A 446 2.12 -11.07 -15.10
CA ASN A 446 3.52 -10.70 -15.06
C ASN A 446 3.85 -10.16 -13.65
N ILE A 447 4.66 -10.89 -12.88
CA ILE A 447 5.18 -10.42 -11.59
C ILE A 447 6.32 -9.44 -11.88
N THR A 448 6.13 -8.17 -11.51
CA THR A 448 7.07 -7.08 -11.83
C THR A 448 8.02 -6.74 -10.70
N GLY A 449 7.76 -7.21 -9.47
CA GLY A 449 8.66 -6.98 -8.35
C GLY A 449 8.16 -7.58 -7.04
N ILE A 450 9.09 -7.60 -6.08
CA ILE A 450 8.85 -7.93 -4.68
C ILE A 450 9.56 -6.89 -3.84
N THR A 451 8.82 -6.10 -3.05
CA THR A 451 9.35 -5.10 -2.14
C THR A 451 9.04 -5.49 -0.70
N PHE A 452 10.05 -5.65 0.13
CA PHE A 452 9.90 -5.89 1.57
C PHE A 452 9.58 -4.59 2.28
N TRP A 453 8.62 -4.61 3.23
CA TRP A 453 8.21 -3.40 3.94
C TRP A 453 9.13 -3.10 5.13
N GLY A 454 10.36 -2.82 4.80
CA GLY A 454 11.45 -2.50 5.72
C GLY A 454 12.77 -3.17 5.34
N THR A 455 13.83 -2.82 6.05
CA THR A 455 15.19 -3.34 5.82
C THR A 455 15.60 -4.35 6.88
N ALA A 456 15.35 -4.07 8.17
CA ALA A 456 15.71 -4.94 9.29
C ALA A 456 14.58 -4.98 10.32
N ASP A 457 14.49 -6.07 11.07
CA ASP A 457 13.37 -6.39 11.96
C ASP A 457 13.02 -5.28 12.95
N HIS A 458 14.02 -4.59 13.52
CA HIS A 458 13.79 -3.52 14.49
C HIS A 458 13.20 -2.23 13.90
N TYR A 459 13.25 -2.05 12.58
CA TYR A 459 12.59 -0.95 11.87
C TYR A 459 11.17 -1.30 11.40
N SER A 460 10.76 -2.55 11.51
CA SER A 460 9.44 -2.95 11.06
C SER A 460 8.34 -2.23 11.85
N TRP A 461 7.36 -1.70 11.14
CA TRP A 461 6.15 -1.11 11.72
C TRP A 461 5.35 -2.10 12.58
N LEU A 462 5.51 -3.39 12.35
CA LEU A 462 4.88 -4.45 13.13
C LEU A 462 5.35 -4.48 14.59
N GLN A 463 6.50 -3.88 14.92
CA GLN A 463 6.96 -3.77 16.31
C GLN A 463 6.00 -2.93 17.19
N SER A 464 5.28 -1.99 16.60
CA SER A 464 4.33 -1.12 17.29
C SER A 464 2.86 -1.53 17.08
N ARG A 465 2.58 -2.56 16.27
CA ARG A 465 1.22 -3.00 15.97
C ARG A 465 0.93 -4.40 16.48
N SER A 466 -0.26 -4.57 17.07
CA SER A 466 -0.71 -5.83 17.67
C SER A 466 -1.64 -6.66 16.76
N ASN A 467 -2.07 -6.13 15.60
CA ASN A 467 -3.11 -6.79 14.78
C ASN A 467 -2.91 -6.48 13.30
N VAL A 468 -2.21 -7.34 12.58
CA VAL A 468 -2.06 -7.21 11.12
C VAL A 468 -2.25 -8.57 10.48
N GLY A 469 -3.15 -8.66 9.50
CA GLY A 469 -3.37 -9.88 8.72
C GLY A 469 -3.72 -11.13 9.53
N GLY A 470 -4.34 -10.98 10.72
CA GLY A 470 -4.59 -12.09 11.64
C GLY A 470 -3.36 -12.58 12.41
N GLY A 471 -2.31 -11.75 12.47
CA GLY A 471 -1.07 -12.05 13.17
C GLY A 471 -1.13 -11.86 14.69
N ASN A 472 0.04 -11.79 15.30
CA ASN A 472 0.22 -11.71 16.75
C ASN A 472 -0.52 -10.50 17.35
N THR A 473 -1.55 -10.75 18.16
CA THR A 473 -2.37 -9.74 18.83
C THR A 473 -1.87 -9.38 20.22
N THR A 474 -0.72 -9.91 20.64
CA THR A 474 -0.26 -9.85 22.02
C THR A 474 0.78 -8.77 22.31
N GLY A 475 1.16 -7.96 21.29
CA GLY A 475 2.26 -7.00 21.44
C GLY A 475 3.64 -7.63 21.64
N LEU A 476 3.77 -8.90 21.28
CA LEU A 476 5.05 -9.62 21.33
C LEU A 476 6.00 -9.14 20.22
N PRO A 477 7.32 -9.35 20.38
CA PRO A 477 8.31 -9.02 19.38
C PRO A 477 7.99 -9.60 18.01
N GLN A 478 8.35 -8.89 16.97
CA GLN A 478 8.15 -9.28 15.58
C GLN A 478 9.51 -9.53 14.90
N CYS A 479 9.54 -10.44 13.95
CA CYS A 479 10.74 -10.71 13.16
C CYS A 479 10.40 -10.93 11.67
N PRO A 480 9.72 -9.94 11.03
CA PRO A 480 9.06 -10.17 9.74
C PRO A 480 9.97 -10.13 8.53
N LEU A 481 11.16 -9.55 8.62
CA LEU A 481 11.98 -9.19 7.46
C LEU A 481 13.14 -10.18 7.19
N LEU A 482 13.95 -9.88 6.19
CA LEU A 482 15.08 -10.75 5.79
C LEU A 482 16.31 -10.56 6.66
N PHE A 483 16.47 -9.40 7.31
CA PHE A 483 17.59 -9.10 8.19
C PHE A 483 17.09 -8.92 9.63
N ASP A 484 17.86 -9.41 10.57
CA ASP A 484 17.55 -9.30 11.99
C ASP A 484 17.85 -7.90 12.57
N GLU A 485 17.66 -7.74 13.88
CA GLU A 485 17.94 -6.50 14.62
C GLU A 485 19.43 -6.10 14.63
N HIS A 486 20.32 -6.98 14.22
CA HIS A 486 21.77 -6.76 14.09
C HIS A 486 22.23 -6.62 12.64
N TYR A 487 21.26 -6.50 11.71
CA TYR A 487 21.50 -6.41 10.25
C TYR A 487 22.10 -7.70 9.63
N GLN A 488 21.95 -8.84 10.32
CA GLN A 488 22.43 -10.12 9.80
C GLN A 488 21.33 -10.81 8.98
N PRO A 489 21.69 -11.43 7.84
CA PRO A 489 20.72 -12.19 7.05
C PRO A 489 20.16 -13.35 7.88
N LYS A 490 18.82 -13.47 7.90
CA LYS A 490 18.12 -14.59 8.54
C LYS A 490 18.01 -15.78 7.60
N PRO A 491 17.71 -17.00 8.10
CA PRO A 491 17.56 -18.20 7.26
C PRO A 491 16.59 -18.07 6.09
N CYS A 492 15.58 -17.16 6.18
CA CYS A 492 14.64 -16.88 5.09
C CYS A 492 15.28 -16.12 3.92
N PHE A 493 16.38 -15.41 4.14
CA PHE A 493 17.16 -14.73 3.09
C PHE A 493 17.61 -15.71 2.00
N ASP A 494 18.03 -16.91 2.36
CA ASP A 494 18.51 -17.94 1.41
C ASP A 494 17.49 -18.27 0.32
N ILE A 495 16.19 -18.09 0.60
CA ILE A 495 15.11 -18.37 -0.35
C ILE A 495 15.22 -17.50 -1.60
N PHE A 496 15.67 -16.26 -1.44
CA PHE A 496 15.79 -15.26 -2.50
C PHE A 496 17.22 -15.15 -3.06
N ALA A 497 18.21 -15.65 -2.34
CA ALA A 497 19.63 -15.56 -2.66
C ALA A 497 20.16 -16.74 -3.48
N VAL A 498 19.31 -17.43 -4.24
CA VAL A 498 19.69 -18.57 -5.07
C VAL A 498 20.03 -18.08 -6.48
N LYS A 499 21.25 -18.35 -6.94
CA LYS A 499 21.62 -18.21 -8.37
C LYS A 499 21.14 -19.45 -9.10
N GLU A 500 20.11 -19.34 -9.94
CA GLU A 500 19.61 -20.41 -10.82
C GLU A 500 20.55 -20.63 -12.03
#